data_85c698e76936b2b661ff575effbb5497
#
_entry.id   85c698e76936b2b661ff575effbb5497
#
_cell.length_a   1.000
_cell.length_b   1.000
_cell.length_c   1.000
_cell.angle_alpha   90.00
_cell.angle_beta   90.00
_cell.angle_gamma   90.00
#
_symmetry.space_group_name_H-M   'P 1'
#
loop_
_entity.id
_entity.type
_entity.pdbx_description
1 polymer ?
#
loop_
_entity_poly.entity_id
_entity_poly.type
_entity_poly.pdbx_seq_one_letter_code
_entity_poly.pdbx_strand_id
1 'polypeptide(L)'
;NRLLYKEYREGMSKWRFFGNSILTFLTKIASGYWKTMDPQNGYAAISHYALDNVGIEHMYEYYGYCNDLLVRLNAKGMRVADVAMPAVYGDEESSIKYSAYIRKVSGMLLRNFLWRLKVKYLVLDFHPLALFYYFGAATSLLGVLGGAWSAYEKVVFGNPLFVRASLSIM
;
A
#
# COMPACT_ATOMS: atom_id res chain seq x y z
N ASN A 1 -13.91 -11.88 -4.54
CA ASN A 1 -13.91 -10.49 -4.99
C ASN A 1 -15.34 -9.97 -5.11
N ARG A 2 -15.72 -9.08 -4.19
CA ARG A 2 -17.07 -8.48 -4.08
C ARG A 2 -17.22 -7.22 -4.96
N LEU A 3 -16.14 -6.68 -5.46
CA LEU A 3 -16.14 -5.40 -6.17
C LEU A 3 -16.25 -5.54 -7.69
N LEU A 4 -16.19 -6.78 -8.21
CA LEU A 4 -16.16 -7.04 -9.64
C LEU A 4 -17.47 -6.66 -10.35
N TYR A 5 -18.63 -6.97 -9.76
CA TYR A 5 -19.95 -6.69 -10.31
C TYR A 5 -20.74 -5.76 -9.39
N LYS A 6 -21.58 -4.89 -9.98
CA LYS A 6 -22.41 -3.94 -9.23
C LYS A 6 -23.37 -4.66 -8.27
N GLU A 7 -23.94 -5.75 -8.70
CA GLU A 7 -24.88 -6.61 -7.93
C GLU A 7 -24.22 -7.19 -6.67
N TYR A 8 -22.91 -7.50 -6.72
CA TYR A 8 -22.17 -8.03 -5.58
C TYR A 8 -21.85 -7.00 -4.50
N ARG A 9 -22.16 -5.72 -4.75
CA ARG A 9 -21.94 -4.60 -3.82
C ARG A 9 -23.22 -4.09 -3.17
N GLU A 10 -24.37 -4.70 -3.45
CA GLU A 10 -25.64 -4.31 -2.85
C GLU A 10 -25.53 -4.38 -1.32
N GLY A 11 -26.03 -3.34 -0.63
CA GLY A 11 -25.89 -3.18 0.82
C GLY A 11 -24.59 -2.54 1.32
N MET A 12 -23.60 -2.31 0.44
CA MET A 12 -22.36 -1.63 0.88
C MET A 12 -22.54 -0.12 0.94
N SER A 13 -22.27 0.51 2.09
CA SER A 13 -22.31 1.97 2.23
C SER A 13 -21.24 2.66 1.36
N LYS A 14 -21.52 3.88 0.86
CA LYS A 14 -20.60 4.66 0.03
C LYS A 14 -19.27 4.92 0.71
N TRP A 15 -19.25 5.18 2.01
CA TRP A 15 -18.03 5.39 2.81
C TRP A 15 -17.18 4.13 2.91
N ARG A 16 -17.81 2.97 3.10
CA ARG A 16 -17.12 1.67 3.11
C ARG A 16 -16.50 1.38 1.75
N PHE A 17 -17.24 1.66 0.66
CA PHE A 17 -16.73 1.51 -0.69
C PHE A 17 -15.51 2.41 -0.95
N PHE A 18 -15.59 3.70 -0.59
CA PHE A 18 -14.49 4.65 -0.75
C PHE A 18 -13.25 4.25 0.07
N GLY A 19 -13.42 3.91 1.34
CA GLY A 19 -12.33 3.44 2.20
C GLY A 19 -11.67 2.16 1.66
N ASN A 20 -12.46 1.20 1.22
CA ASN A 20 -11.95 -0.02 0.60
C ASN A 20 -11.20 0.26 -0.71
N SER A 21 -11.66 1.23 -1.52
CA SER A 21 -11.00 1.63 -2.76
C SER A 21 -9.61 2.22 -2.50
N ILE A 22 -9.47 3.09 -1.51
CA ILE A 22 -8.16 3.65 -1.09
C ILE A 22 -7.25 2.53 -0.61
N LEU A 23 -7.72 1.66 0.29
CA LEU A 23 -6.92 0.55 0.81
C LEU A 23 -6.55 -0.44 -0.30
N THR A 24 -7.44 -0.69 -1.25
CA THR A 24 -7.15 -1.52 -2.42
C THR A 24 -6.01 -0.91 -3.24
N PHE A 25 -6.05 0.40 -3.50
CA PHE A 25 -4.99 1.10 -4.22
C PHE A 25 -3.65 1.03 -3.48
N LEU A 26 -3.63 1.32 -2.19
CA LEU A 26 -2.44 1.21 -1.35
C LEU A 26 -1.89 -0.23 -1.32
N THR A 27 -2.79 -1.22 -1.26
CA THR A 27 -2.39 -2.63 -1.28
C THR A 27 -1.81 -3.05 -2.63
N LYS A 28 -2.34 -2.54 -3.74
CA LYS A 28 -1.77 -2.77 -5.08
C LYS A 28 -0.33 -2.26 -5.16
N ILE A 29 -0.08 -1.05 -4.67
CA ILE A 29 1.27 -0.48 -4.59
C ILE A 29 2.17 -1.34 -3.69
N ALA A 30 1.70 -1.64 -2.48
CA ALA A 30 2.49 -2.36 -1.49
C ALA A 30 2.77 -3.81 -1.91
N SER A 31 1.78 -4.53 -2.45
CA SER A 31 1.90 -5.93 -2.84
C SER A 31 2.45 -6.13 -4.25
N GLY A 32 2.22 -5.17 -5.17
CA GLY A 32 2.55 -5.34 -6.59
C GLY A 32 1.56 -6.21 -7.38
N TYR A 33 0.45 -6.62 -6.77
CA TYR A 33 -0.63 -7.34 -7.47
C TYR A 33 -1.67 -6.36 -8.02
N TRP A 34 -1.42 -5.81 -9.19
CA TRP A 34 -2.26 -4.79 -9.81
C TRP A 34 -3.63 -5.30 -10.25
N LYS A 35 -3.78 -6.59 -10.47
CA LYS A 35 -5.04 -7.21 -10.90
C LYS A 35 -5.99 -7.53 -9.76
N THR A 36 -5.52 -7.61 -8.50
CA THR A 36 -6.37 -7.88 -7.34
C THR A 36 -7.27 -6.69 -7.05
N MET A 37 -8.58 -6.93 -6.95
CA MET A 37 -9.58 -5.86 -6.81
C MET A 37 -10.16 -5.73 -5.41
N ASP A 38 -10.14 -6.79 -4.59
CA ASP A 38 -10.74 -6.82 -3.25
C ASP A 38 -9.80 -7.46 -2.21
N PRO A 39 -8.65 -6.83 -1.92
CA PRO A 39 -7.66 -7.37 -0.98
C PRO A 39 -8.14 -7.37 0.48
N GLN A 40 -9.27 -6.72 0.79
CA GLN A 40 -9.87 -6.72 2.13
C GLN A 40 -10.84 -7.88 2.34
N ASN A 41 -11.04 -8.73 1.33
CA ASN A 41 -11.87 -9.92 1.49
C ASN A 41 -11.11 -10.98 2.30
N GLY A 42 -11.68 -11.40 3.43
CA GLY A 42 -11.11 -12.43 4.30
C GLY A 42 -11.19 -13.85 3.76
N TYR A 43 -11.99 -14.08 2.72
CA TYR A 43 -12.11 -15.41 2.10
C TYR A 43 -10.98 -15.62 1.10
N ALA A 44 -10.07 -16.52 1.44
CA ALA A 44 -8.95 -16.89 0.60
C ALA A 44 -8.71 -18.40 0.68
N ALA A 45 -8.33 -19.00 -0.45
CA ALA A 45 -7.76 -20.33 -0.49
C ALA A 45 -6.27 -20.21 -0.79
N ILE A 46 -5.46 -20.92 -0.04
CA ILE A 46 -4.00 -20.91 -0.17
C ILE A 46 -3.51 -22.35 -0.41
N SER A 47 -2.56 -22.53 -1.31
CA SER A 47 -1.93 -23.84 -1.52
C SER A 47 -0.99 -24.19 -0.35
N HIS A 48 -0.78 -25.47 -0.11
CA HIS A 48 0.15 -25.96 0.92
C HIS A 48 1.56 -25.38 0.71
N TYR A 49 2.04 -25.39 -0.52
CA TYR A 49 3.32 -24.80 -0.87
C TYR A 49 3.42 -23.30 -0.49
N ALA A 50 2.36 -22.53 -0.76
CA ALA A 50 2.34 -21.11 -0.39
C ALA A 50 2.28 -20.93 1.13
N LEU A 51 1.51 -21.79 1.82
CA LEU A 51 1.38 -21.78 3.26
C LEU A 51 2.74 -21.96 3.96
N ASP A 52 3.51 -22.95 3.52
CA ASP A 52 4.82 -23.30 4.09
C ASP A 52 5.89 -22.22 3.83
N ASN A 53 5.75 -21.44 2.77
CA ASN A 53 6.76 -20.49 2.35
C ASN A 53 6.46 -19.04 2.68
N VAL A 54 5.23 -18.70 3.10
CA VAL A 54 4.82 -17.32 3.33
C VAL A 54 5.29 -16.76 4.68
N GLY A 55 5.64 -17.62 5.63
CA GLY A 55 6.06 -17.24 7.00
C GLY A 55 4.89 -16.69 7.80
N ILE A 56 3.89 -17.53 8.04
CA ILE A 56 2.65 -17.19 8.75
C ILE A 56 2.93 -16.62 10.13
N GLU A 57 3.93 -17.14 10.81
CA GLU A 57 4.37 -16.75 12.17
C GLU A 57 4.79 -15.27 12.27
N HIS A 58 5.06 -14.64 11.14
CA HIS A 58 5.48 -13.25 11.06
C HIS A 58 4.41 -12.34 10.44
N MET A 59 3.21 -12.87 10.21
CA MET A 59 2.13 -12.11 9.62
C MET A 59 1.52 -11.13 10.63
N TYR A 60 0.88 -10.09 10.08
CA TYR A 60 0.12 -9.14 10.88
C TYR A 60 -1.14 -9.79 11.46
N GLU A 61 -1.32 -9.73 12.78
CA GLU A 61 -2.35 -10.50 13.52
C GLU A 61 -3.75 -9.86 13.50
N TYR A 62 -3.89 -8.60 13.06
CA TYR A 62 -5.15 -7.85 13.12
C TYR A 62 -5.79 -7.65 11.74
N TYR A 63 -6.87 -6.87 11.72
CA TYR A 63 -7.53 -6.46 10.47
C TYR A 63 -6.54 -5.83 9.48
N GLY A 64 -6.07 -6.54 8.56
CA GLY A 64 -5.04 -6.15 7.59
C GLY A 64 -4.17 -7.34 7.20
N TYR A 65 -4.36 -8.49 7.86
CA TYR A 65 -3.62 -9.72 7.55
C TYR A 65 -3.72 -10.12 6.07
N CYS A 66 -4.88 -9.92 5.44
CA CYS A 66 -5.06 -10.20 4.02
C CYS A 66 -4.14 -9.35 3.14
N ASN A 67 -3.96 -8.09 3.49
CA ASN A 67 -3.07 -7.18 2.77
C ASN A 67 -1.60 -7.56 2.99
N ASP A 68 -1.22 -7.93 4.21
CA ASP A 68 0.13 -8.42 4.54
C ASP A 68 0.44 -9.72 3.81
N LEU A 69 -0.51 -10.66 3.79
CA LEU A 69 -0.40 -11.91 3.06
C LEU A 69 -0.08 -11.70 1.59
N LEU A 70 -0.79 -10.78 0.91
CA LEU A 70 -0.54 -10.46 -0.49
C LEU A 70 0.89 -9.93 -0.71
N VAL A 71 1.39 -9.08 0.18
CA VAL A 71 2.77 -8.58 0.08
C VAL A 71 3.78 -9.71 0.19
N ARG A 72 3.58 -10.62 1.13
CA ARG A 72 4.48 -11.77 1.37
C ARG A 72 4.45 -12.76 0.21
N LEU A 73 3.27 -13.07 -0.32
CA LEU A 73 3.11 -13.92 -1.50
C LEU A 73 3.85 -13.35 -2.72
N ASN A 74 3.75 -12.02 -2.94
CA ASN A 74 4.47 -11.39 -4.05
C ASN A 74 5.99 -11.36 -3.84
N ALA A 75 6.46 -11.16 -2.61
CA ALA A 75 7.89 -11.21 -2.31
C ALA A 75 8.50 -12.58 -2.67
N LYS A 76 7.70 -13.65 -2.56
CA LYS A 76 8.07 -15.02 -2.95
C LYS A 76 7.75 -15.36 -4.41
N GLY A 77 7.28 -14.40 -5.21
CA GLY A 77 6.97 -14.62 -6.63
C GLY A 77 5.72 -15.46 -6.91
N MET A 78 4.86 -15.69 -5.90
CA MET A 78 3.67 -16.54 -6.03
C MET A 78 2.58 -15.84 -6.84
N ARG A 79 1.71 -16.62 -7.48
CA ARG A 79 0.57 -16.11 -8.26
C ARG A 79 -0.68 -16.03 -7.39
N VAL A 80 -1.45 -14.95 -7.59
CA VAL A 80 -2.74 -14.73 -6.94
C VAL A 80 -3.78 -14.45 -8.01
N ALA A 81 -4.97 -15.03 -7.84
CA ALA A 81 -6.12 -14.79 -8.71
C ALA A 81 -7.34 -14.44 -7.86
N ASP A 82 -8.13 -13.48 -8.33
CA ASP A 82 -9.40 -13.14 -7.73
C ASP A 82 -10.51 -14.06 -8.25
N VAL A 83 -11.32 -14.59 -7.33
CA VAL A 83 -12.53 -15.31 -7.64
C VAL A 83 -13.74 -14.43 -7.32
N ALA A 84 -14.63 -14.26 -8.29
CA ALA A 84 -15.86 -13.50 -8.10
C ALA A 84 -16.78 -14.22 -7.11
N MET A 85 -17.29 -13.48 -6.12
CA MET A 85 -18.25 -14.00 -5.15
C MET A 85 -19.17 -12.89 -4.67
N PRO A 86 -20.48 -13.15 -4.49
CA PRO A 86 -21.39 -12.17 -3.95
C PRO A 86 -21.05 -11.86 -2.48
N ALA A 87 -21.27 -10.61 -2.08
CA ALA A 87 -21.23 -10.26 -0.68
C ALA A 87 -22.58 -10.59 -0.04
N VAL A 88 -22.54 -11.32 1.05
CA VAL A 88 -23.72 -11.54 1.89
C VAL A 88 -23.54 -10.68 3.14
N TYR A 89 -24.37 -9.67 3.28
CA TYR A 89 -24.42 -8.81 4.47
C TYR A 89 -25.59 -9.26 5.33
N GLY A 90 -25.30 -9.68 6.56
CA GLY A 90 -26.30 -9.89 7.60
C GLY A 90 -26.54 -8.64 8.43
N ASP A 91 -27.24 -8.78 9.55
CA ASP A 91 -27.51 -7.72 10.51
C ASP A 91 -26.28 -7.36 11.39
N GLU A 92 -25.10 -7.80 10.99
CA GLU A 92 -23.86 -7.60 11.74
C GLU A 92 -23.41 -6.14 11.71
N GLU A 93 -23.29 -5.50 12.88
CA GLU A 93 -22.72 -4.17 13.02
C GLU A 93 -21.18 -4.25 13.07
N SER A 94 -20.52 -3.45 12.23
CA SER A 94 -19.07 -3.38 12.22
C SER A 94 -18.55 -2.54 13.39
N SER A 95 -17.81 -3.13 14.30
CA SER A 95 -17.13 -2.45 15.41
C SER A 95 -15.85 -1.69 14.99
N ILE A 96 -15.49 -1.71 13.71
CA ILE A 96 -14.24 -1.14 13.21
C ILE A 96 -14.31 0.39 13.16
N LYS A 97 -13.44 1.07 13.91
CA LYS A 97 -13.21 2.52 13.79
C LYS A 97 -12.38 2.79 12.53
N TYR A 98 -13.04 3.19 11.43
CA TYR A 98 -12.42 3.32 10.10
C TYR A 98 -11.17 4.19 10.07
N SER A 99 -11.15 5.35 10.75
CA SER A 99 -9.99 6.25 10.75
C SER A 99 -8.74 5.61 11.38
N ALA A 100 -8.91 4.92 12.49
CA ALA A 100 -7.83 4.20 13.16
C ALA A 100 -7.36 2.99 12.33
N TYR A 101 -8.30 2.28 11.72
CA TYR A 101 -8.02 1.17 10.82
C TYR A 101 -7.19 1.60 9.62
N ILE A 102 -7.64 2.61 8.87
CA ILE A 102 -6.93 3.13 7.68
C ILE A 102 -5.52 3.55 8.07
N ARG A 103 -5.33 4.30 9.16
CA ARG A 103 -4.00 4.75 9.60
C ARG A 103 -3.06 3.59 9.93
N LYS A 104 -3.54 2.59 10.71
CA LYS A 104 -2.76 1.41 11.08
C LYS A 104 -2.38 0.57 9.88
N VAL A 105 -3.36 0.31 8.99
CA VAL A 105 -3.12 -0.51 7.79
C VAL A 105 -2.24 0.20 6.78
N SER A 106 -2.39 1.52 6.59
CA SER A 106 -1.52 2.31 5.71
C SER A 106 -0.07 2.30 6.20
N GLY A 107 0.16 2.45 7.50
CA GLY A 107 1.50 2.35 8.10
C GLY A 107 2.12 0.97 7.92
N MET A 108 1.33 -0.08 8.12
CA MET A 108 1.74 -1.46 7.87
C MET A 108 2.08 -1.68 6.39
N LEU A 109 1.24 -1.20 5.47
CA LEU A 109 1.47 -1.32 4.03
C LEU A 109 2.73 -0.59 3.57
N LEU A 110 3.01 0.60 4.12
CA LEU A 110 4.26 1.32 3.82
C LEU A 110 5.49 0.52 4.26
N ARG A 111 5.48 0.00 5.50
CA ARG A 111 6.55 -0.86 6.00
C ARG A 111 6.74 -2.09 5.12
N ASN A 112 5.65 -2.73 4.74
CA ASN A 112 5.65 -3.93 3.92
C ASN A 112 6.11 -3.65 2.48
N PHE A 113 5.76 -2.50 1.92
CA PHE A 113 6.27 -2.03 0.64
C PHE A 113 7.81 -1.93 0.65
N LEU A 114 8.36 -1.25 1.66
CA LEU A 114 9.82 -1.10 1.80
C LEU A 114 10.50 -2.44 2.04
N TRP A 115 9.90 -3.30 2.88
CA TRP A 115 10.38 -4.66 3.11
C TRP A 115 10.40 -5.49 1.81
N ARG A 116 9.32 -5.45 1.02
CA ARG A 116 9.25 -6.14 -0.26
C ARG A 116 10.29 -5.62 -1.26
N LEU A 117 10.46 -4.30 -1.35
CA LEU A 117 11.51 -3.72 -2.21
C LEU A 117 12.88 -4.26 -1.84
N LYS A 118 13.20 -4.30 -0.54
CA LYS A 118 14.47 -4.85 -0.07
C LYS A 118 14.58 -6.35 -0.38
N VAL A 119 13.61 -7.15 0.02
CA VAL A 119 13.70 -8.61 -0.10
C VAL A 119 13.67 -9.04 -1.56
N LYS A 120 12.70 -8.59 -2.33
CA LYS A 120 12.49 -9.05 -3.70
C LYS A 120 13.51 -8.49 -4.68
N TYR A 121 13.84 -7.21 -4.59
CA TYR A 121 14.63 -6.50 -5.60
C TYR A 121 16.07 -6.18 -5.19
N LEU A 122 16.48 -6.47 -3.96
CA LEU A 122 17.88 -6.35 -3.53
C LEU A 122 18.48 -7.67 -3.09
N VAL A 123 17.69 -8.52 -2.36
CA VAL A 123 18.22 -9.75 -1.74
C VAL A 123 18.02 -10.95 -2.66
N LEU A 124 16.80 -11.16 -3.18
CA LEU A 124 16.47 -12.33 -4.00
C LEU A 124 16.85 -12.14 -5.47
N ASP A 125 16.64 -10.95 -6.00
CA ASP A 125 16.92 -10.64 -7.40
C ASP A 125 17.31 -9.16 -7.49
N PHE A 126 18.57 -8.88 -7.81
CA PHE A 126 19.03 -7.51 -7.94
C PHE A 126 18.42 -6.85 -9.18
N HIS A 127 17.40 -6.04 -8.94
CA HIS A 127 16.66 -5.38 -10.00
C HIS A 127 16.86 -3.86 -9.97
N PRO A 128 17.20 -3.21 -11.11
CA PRO A 128 17.41 -1.76 -11.17
C PRO A 128 16.27 -0.90 -10.63
N LEU A 129 15.03 -1.44 -10.62
CA LEU A 129 13.85 -0.77 -10.09
C LEU A 129 14.04 -0.30 -8.65
N ALA A 130 14.73 -1.09 -7.81
CA ALA A 130 15.01 -0.70 -6.43
C ALA A 130 15.87 0.57 -6.36
N LEU A 131 16.89 0.67 -7.21
CA LEU A 131 17.75 1.85 -7.29
C LEU A 131 16.94 3.10 -7.65
N PHE A 132 16.05 3.00 -8.64
CA PHE A 132 15.18 4.11 -9.02
C PHE A 132 14.26 4.55 -7.87
N TYR A 133 13.69 3.62 -7.11
CA TYR A 133 12.87 3.97 -5.94
C TYR A 133 13.68 4.68 -4.86
N TYR A 134 14.87 4.17 -4.51
CA TYR A 134 15.71 4.79 -3.49
C TYR A 134 16.26 6.14 -3.95
N PHE A 135 16.72 6.24 -5.18
CA PHE A 135 17.18 7.50 -5.76
C PHE A 135 16.05 8.53 -5.86
N GLY A 136 14.87 8.13 -6.35
CA GLY A 136 13.70 8.98 -6.41
C GLY A 136 13.23 9.45 -5.03
N ALA A 137 13.25 8.58 -4.02
CA ALA A 137 12.94 8.98 -2.64
C ALA A 137 13.97 9.98 -2.08
N ALA A 138 15.25 9.74 -2.32
CA ALA A 138 16.31 10.65 -1.87
C ALA A 138 16.20 12.03 -2.54
N THR A 139 16.03 12.08 -3.85
CA THR A 139 15.86 13.34 -4.59
C THR A 139 14.59 14.08 -4.20
N SER A 140 13.48 13.37 -3.99
CA SER A 140 12.24 13.97 -3.49
C SER A 140 12.40 14.57 -2.10
N LEU A 141 13.11 13.87 -1.20
CA LEU A 141 13.40 14.39 0.15
C LEU A 141 14.26 15.66 0.08
N LEU A 142 15.32 15.64 -0.74
CA LEU A 142 16.16 16.80 -0.95
C LEU A 142 15.37 17.98 -1.53
N GLY A 143 14.47 17.72 -2.49
CA GLY A 143 13.60 18.73 -3.07
C GLY A 143 12.66 19.35 -2.01
N VAL A 144 12.03 18.53 -1.17
CA VAL A 144 11.17 19.02 -0.08
C VAL A 144 11.98 19.84 0.92
N LEU A 145 13.16 19.37 1.34
CA LEU A 145 14.01 20.09 2.28
C LEU A 145 14.51 21.41 1.67
N GLY A 146 14.94 21.40 0.40
CA GLY A 146 15.36 22.61 -0.30
C GLY A 146 14.23 23.61 -0.48
N GLY A 147 13.03 23.14 -0.82
CA GLY A 147 11.82 23.97 -0.91
C GLY A 147 11.43 24.59 0.45
N ALA A 148 11.47 23.79 1.51
CA ALA A 148 11.20 24.28 2.87
C ALA A 148 12.24 25.32 3.32
N TRP A 149 13.51 25.06 3.03
CA TRP A 149 14.59 26.03 3.30
C TRP A 149 14.39 27.33 2.53
N SER A 150 14.10 27.27 1.23
CA SER A 150 13.83 28.45 0.41
C SER A 150 12.61 29.25 0.89
N ALA A 151 11.56 28.57 1.32
CA ALA A 151 10.38 29.21 1.91
C ALA A 151 10.73 29.92 3.24
N TYR A 152 11.52 29.27 4.09
CA TYR A 152 12.01 29.85 5.34
C TYR A 152 12.84 31.11 5.08
N GLU A 153 13.83 31.06 4.20
CA GLU A 153 14.67 32.20 3.82
C GLU A 153 13.84 33.39 3.31
N LYS A 154 12.83 33.12 2.47
CA LYS A 154 11.92 34.16 1.97
C LYS A 154 11.13 34.83 3.09
N VAL A 155 10.61 34.05 4.04
CA VAL A 155 9.77 34.56 5.13
C VAL A 155 10.60 35.35 6.15
N VAL A 156 11.78 34.85 6.49
CA VAL A 156 12.63 35.43 7.56
C VAL A 156 13.50 36.57 7.07
N PHE A 157 14.12 36.43 5.88
CA PHE A 157 15.13 37.36 5.39
C PHE A 157 14.67 38.18 4.18
N GLY A 158 13.49 37.90 3.61
CA GLY A 158 12.94 38.65 2.48
C GLY A 158 13.74 38.52 1.17
N ASN A 159 14.60 37.51 1.04
CA ASN A 159 15.58 37.39 -0.05
C ASN A 159 14.99 36.69 -1.30
N PRO A 160 14.58 37.42 -2.36
CA PRO A 160 13.95 36.82 -3.54
C PRO A 160 14.92 36.04 -4.45
N LEU A 161 16.23 36.29 -4.35
CA LEU A 161 17.25 35.66 -5.21
C LEU A 161 17.43 34.16 -4.89
N PHE A 162 17.32 33.79 -3.63
CA PHE A 162 17.49 32.40 -3.20
C PHE A 162 16.38 31.49 -3.74
N VAL A 163 15.16 31.99 -3.82
CA VAL A 163 14.01 31.24 -4.40
C VAL A 163 14.20 30.98 -5.90
N ARG A 164 14.78 31.93 -6.64
CA ARG A 164 15.05 31.77 -8.09
C ARG A 164 16.16 30.76 -8.35
N ALA A 165 17.23 30.80 -7.57
CA ALA A 165 18.33 29.86 -7.70
C ALA A 165 17.91 28.41 -7.35
N SER A 166 17.12 28.22 -6.29
CA SER A 166 16.64 26.88 -5.90
C SER A 166 15.63 26.29 -6.89
N LEU A 167 14.78 27.09 -7.51
CA LEU A 167 13.86 26.66 -8.57
C LEU A 167 14.57 26.30 -9.88
N SER A 168 15.77 26.82 -10.11
CA SER A 168 16.58 26.51 -11.31
C SER A 168 17.36 25.20 -11.18
N ILE A 169 17.45 24.65 -9.96
CA ILE A 169 18.14 23.39 -9.66
C ILE A 169 17.16 22.20 -9.57
N MET A 170 15.85 22.47 -9.44
CA MET A 170 14.78 21.49 -9.50
C MET A 170 14.35 21.20 -10.94
#